data_f8b24afbe803c1056aa4fcc3ceb13c04
#
_entry.id   f8b24afbe803c1056aa4fcc3ceb13c04
#
_cell.length_a   1.000
_cell.length_b   1.000
_cell.length_c   1.000
_cell.angle_alpha   90.00
_cell.angle_beta   90.00
_cell.angle_gamma   90.00
#
_symmetry.space_group_name_H-M   'P 1'
#
loop_
_entity.id
_entity.type
_entity.pdbx_description
1 polymer ?
#
loop_
_entity_poly.entity_id
_entity_poly.type
_entity_poly.pdbx_seq_one_letter_code
_entity_poly.pdbx_strand_id
1 'polypeptide(L)'
;FNLGNDSAITVSTTSSSGPRGSTSNLLIIDEMAHCPNELMKELWKSAIPIISSMKKSQIVVISTPNGTDNKFYDLYKDSLKENSEWHLEVVNYWDVPGRDEVWKEKTLALMGSKEDFDQEYANVFHEPGKGVIDEEYLLQLKANCPEPVLVLEDGSYKIFKLPNPESFYVIGVDVGEGIGRTNSVAQILDVSNLQDIQQVAVFASNSINPFHLGTKLMNVLDDWGRPPILVENNNNGQQILDVLCQTHNYENVVSYHFEGFSKHYNNANRFGIHNHTNTRYKGITNFRYWVNSLKAVKLNDIDKIDSMARDILLGC
;
A
#
# COMPACT_ATOMS: atom_id res chain seq x y z
N PHE A 1 11.70 -17.34 29.92
CA PHE A 1 11.10 -18.21 30.98
C PHE A 1 11.97 -19.44 31.12
N ASN A 2 12.44 -19.74 32.37
CA ASN A 2 13.14 -20.97 32.68
C ASN A 2 12.14 -21.98 33.24
N LEU A 3 12.16 -23.19 32.72
CA LEU A 3 11.33 -24.30 33.19
C LEU A 3 12.11 -25.13 34.20
N GLY A 4 11.39 -25.81 35.12
CA GLY A 4 12.01 -26.57 36.20
C GLY A 4 12.83 -27.80 35.77
N ASN A 5 12.97 -28.05 34.48
CA ASN A 5 13.73 -29.13 33.84
C ASN A 5 14.94 -28.62 33.03
N ASP A 6 15.48 -27.48 33.37
CA ASP A 6 16.58 -26.80 32.71
C ASP A 6 16.29 -26.35 31.25
N SER A 7 15.01 -26.41 30.84
CA SER A 7 14.58 -25.85 29.56
C SER A 7 14.25 -24.37 29.71
N ALA A 8 14.48 -23.59 28.66
CA ALA A 8 14.16 -22.17 28.62
C ALA A 8 13.33 -21.83 27.38
N ILE A 9 12.37 -20.93 27.54
CA ILE A 9 11.62 -20.32 26.45
C ILE A 9 12.01 -18.86 26.37
N THR A 10 12.52 -18.43 25.21
CA THR A 10 12.84 -17.03 24.92
C THR A 10 11.85 -16.52 23.90
N VAL A 11 11.24 -15.38 24.16
CA VAL A 11 10.34 -14.68 23.23
C VAL A 11 10.97 -13.35 22.88
N SER A 12 11.02 -13.04 21.60
CA SER A 12 11.53 -11.77 21.08
C SER A 12 10.67 -11.29 19.92
N THR A 13 10.66 -9.98 19.70
CA THR A 13 10.08 -9.40 18.50
C THR A 13 10.98 -9.70 17.29
N THR A 14 10.37 -9.81 16.12
CA THR A 14 11.10 -9.97 14.87
C THR A 14 11.96 -8.74 14.62
N SER A 15 13.28 -8.93 14.56
CA SER A 15 14.25 -7.86 14.33
C SER A 15 15.42 -8.35 13.48
N SER A 16 16.13 -7.44 12.83
CA SER A 16 17.33 -7.75 12.03
C SER A 16 18.48 -8.34 12.86
N SER A 17 18.50 -8.06 14.16
CA SER A 17 19.48 -8.65 15.09
C SER A 17 19.14 -10.09 15.46
N GLY A 18 17.89 -10.52 15.28
CA GLY A 18 17.43 -11.90 15.48
C GLY A 18 17.96 -12.56 16.76
N PRO A 19 17.77 -13.86 16.94
CA PRO A 19 18.26 -14.61 18.08
C PRO A 19 19.76 -14.98 17.95
N ARG A 20 20.59 -14.09 17.41
CA ARG A 20 22.04 -14.32 17.19
C ARG A 20 22.75 -14.68 18.47
N GLY A 21 23.62 -15.70 18.42
CA GLY A 21 24.45 -16.13 19.56
C GLY A 21 23.77 -17.09 20.52
N SER A 22 22.55 -17.53 20.25
CA SER A 22 21.88 -18.59 20.99
C SER A 22 21.84 -19.89 20.20
N THR A 23 21.68 -21.02 20.90
CA THR A 23 21.35 -22.32 20.29
C THR A 23 19.95 -22.70 20.72
N SER A 24 19.17 -23.29 19.82
CA SER A 24 17.79 -23.68 20.13
C SER A 24 17.44 -25.01 19.47
N ASN A 25 16.69 -25.83 20.19
CA ASN A 25 16.13 -27.07 19.64
C ASN A 25 14.82 -26.85 18.90
N LEU A 26 14.11 -25.78 19.20
CA LEU A 26 12.86 -25.41 18.56
C LEU A 26 12.84 -23.90 18.32
N LEU A 27 12.60 -23.54 17.07
CA LEU A 27 12.35 -22.15 16.68
C LEU A 27 10.92 -22.04 16.14
N ILE A 28 10.13 -21.18 16.73
CA ILE A 28 8.78 -20.87 16.26
C ILE A 28 8.81 -19.45 15.70
N ILE A 29 8.38 -19.30 14.46
CA ILE A 29 8.21 -18.00 13.78
C ILE A 29 6.71 -17.83 13.54
N ASP A 30 6.15 -16.87 14.25
CA ASP A 30 4.71 -16.55 14.18
C ASP A 30 4.48 -15.37 13.24
N GLU A 31 3.35 -15.38 12.51
CA GLU A 31 2.93 -14.36 11.54
C GLU A 31 4.01 -14.05 10.47
N MET A 32 4.68 -15.10 9.97
CA MET A 32 5.82 -14.94 9.07
C MET A 32 5.48 -14.19 7.79
N ALA A 33 4.29 -14.42 7.20
CA ALA A 33 3.89 -13.76 5.96
C ALA A 33 3.64 -12.26 6.11
N HIS A 34 3.37 -11.81 7.34
CA HIS A 34 3.09 -10.40 7.67
C HIS A 34 4.34 -9.60 8.06
N CYS A 35 5.50 -10.26 8.14
CA CYS A 35 6.77 -9.59 8.40
C CYS A 35 7.32 -8.94 7.12
N PRO A 36 7.96 -7.75 7.21
CA PRO A 36 8.63 -7.13 6.07
C PRO A 36 9.65 -8.07 5.42
N ASN A 37 9.61 -8.20 4.10
CA ASN A 37 10.43 -9.16 3.35
C ASN A 37 11.93 -9.06 3.65
N GLU A 38 12.49 -7.88 3.70
CA GLU A 38 13.92 -7.67 3.97
C GLU A 38 14.29 -8.11 5.39
N LEU A 39 13.45 -7.78 6.36
CA LEU A 39 13.64 -8.21 7.74
C LEU A 39 13.57 -9.74 7.85
N MET A 40 12.64 -10.36 7.15
CA MET A 40 12.49 -11.81 7.14
C MET A 40 13.66 -12.53 6.47
N LYS A 41 14.20 -11.97 5.38
CA LYS A 41 15.42 -12.49 4.74
C LYS A 41 16.63 -12.48 5.69
N GLU A 42 16.80 -11.41 6.46
CA GLU A 42 17.89 -11.31 7.45
C GLU A 42 17.68 -12.25 8.64
N LEU A 43 16.46 -12.30 9.17
CA LEU A 43 16.11 -13.23 10.24
C LEU A 43 16.36 -14.66 9.79
N TRP A 44 15.94 -15.04 8.58
CA TRP A 44 16.13 -16.39 8.03
C TRP A 44 17.60 -16.77 7.94
N LYS A 45 18.46 -15.86 7.46
CA LYS A 45 19.92 -16.05 7.42
C LYS A 45 20.52 -16.28 8.80
N SER A 46 19.97 -15.67 9.85
CA SER A 46 20.45 -15.84 11.22
C SER A 46 19.85 -17.06 11.93
N ALA A 47 18.63 -17.47 11.57
CA ALA A 47 17.90 -18.58 12.18
C ALA A 47 18.47 -19.95 11.77
N ILE A 48 18.79 -20.13 10.50
CA ILE A 48 19.29 -21.43 9.99
C ILE A 48 20.55 -21.92 10.73
N PRO A 49 21.61 -21.11 10.94
CA PRO A 49 22.77 -21.57 11.71
C PRO A 49 22.46 -21.97 13.16
N ILE A 50 21.49 -21.30 13.80
CA ILE A 50 21.09 -21.58 15.18
C ILE A 50 20.49 -23.00 15.28
N ILE A 51 19.60 -23.32 14.36
CA ILE A 51 18.93 -24.60 14.31
C ILE A 51 19.88 -25.71 13.82
N SER A 52 20.68 -25.46 12.78
CA SER A 52 21.61 -26.44 12.20
C SER A 52 22.76 -26.83 13.13
N SER A 53 23.03 -26.04 14.19
CA SER A 53 24.05 -26.35 15.19
C SER A 53 23.67 -27.50 16.12
N MET A 54 22.39 -27.89 16.17
CA MET A 54 21.86 -28.92 17.06
C MET A 54 21.49 -30.17 16.28
N LYS A 55 21.80 -31.37 16.84
CA LYS A 55 21.50 -32.66 16.20
C LYS A 55 20.00 -32.99 16.07
N LYS A 56 19.19 -32.44 16.94
CA LYS A 56 17.71 -32.56 16.91
C LYS A 56 17.14 -31.18 17.10
N SER A 57 16.71 -30.59 16.01
CA SER A 57 16.11 -29.26 16.02
C SER A 57 14.97 -29.20 15.02
N GLN A 58 14.03 -28.31 15.29
CA GLN A 58 12.84 -28.06 14.46
C GLN A 58 12.61 -26.58 14.27
N ILE A 59 12.08 -26.24 13.10
CA ILE A 59 11.52 -24.91 12.82
C ILE A 59 10.02 -25.11 12.60
N VAL A 60 9.23 -24.34 13.32
CA VAL A 60 7.78 -24.25 13.10
C VAL A 60 7.48 -22.84 12.62
N VAL A 61 6.79 -22.75 11.49
CA VAL A 61 6.37 -21.47 10.91
C VAL A 61 4.86 -21.45 10.91
N ILE A 62 4.29 -20.40 11.46
CA ILE A 62 2.84 -20.19 11.55
C ILE A 62 2.51 -18.86 10.91
N SER A 63 1.51 -18.81 10.05
CA SER A 63 0.98 -17.57 9.48
C SER A 63 -0.32 -17.81 8.74
N THR A 64 -1.16 -16.81 8.61
CA THR A 64 -2.10 -16.70 7.51
C THR A 64 -1.36 -16.22 6.25
N PRO A 65 -1.88 -16.49 5.03
CA PRO A 65 -1.32 -15.98 3.79
C PRO A 65 -1.28 -14.44 3.76
N ASN A 66 -0.25 -13.88 3.13
CA ASN A 66 -0.17 -12.45 2.85
C ASN A 66 0.57 -12.21 1.53
N GLY A 67 -0.13 -12.40 0.42
CA GLY A 67 0.45 -12.33 -0.91
C GLY A 67 1.35 -13.52 -1.26
N THR A 68 1.96 -13.47 -2.44
CA THR A 68 2.80 -14.55 -3.00
C THR A 68 4.26 -14.15 -3.20
N ASP A 69 4.65 -12.94 -2.75
CA ASP A 69 6.02 -12.40 -2.85
C ASP A 69 6.67 -12.29 -1.48
N ASN A 70 6.75 -13.41 -0.76
CA ASN A 70 7.41 -13.45 0.54
C ASN A 70 7.97 -14.84 0.85
N LYS A 71 8.83 -14.90 1.88
CA LYS A 71 9.50 -16.14 2.28
C LYS A 71 8.53 -17.22 2.77
N PHE A 72 7.40 -16.86 3.37
CA PHE A 72 6.38 -17.82 3.80
C PHE A 72 5.77 -18.56 2.61
N TYR A 73 5.43 -17.82 1.54
CA TYR A 73 4.92 -18.42 0.31
C TYR A 73 5.95 -19.34 -0.38
N ASP A 74 7.24 -18.96 -0.32
CA ASP A 74 8.30 -19.83 -0.84
C ASP A 74 8.36 -21.17 -0.09
N LEU A 75 8.25 -21.13 1.25
CA LEU A 75 8.20 -22.33 2.08
C LEU A 75 6.93 -23.16 1.81
N TYR A 76 5.80 -22.49 1.64
CA TYR A 76 4.55 -23.14 1.24
C TYR A 76 4.70 -23.87 -0.10
N LYS A 77 5.22 -23.22 -1.13
CA LYS A 77 5.49 -23.88 -2.43
C LYS A 77 6.48 -25.03 -2.31
N ASP A 78 7.49 -24.87 -1.46
CA ASP A 78 8.48 -25.93 -1.26
C ASP A 78 7.85 -27.14 -0.55
N SER A 79 6.98 -26.92 0.42
CA SER A 79 6.27 -28.00 1.13
C SER A 79 5.35 -28.85 0.25
N LEU A 80 4.94 -28.34 -0.90
CA LEU A 80 4.10 -29.06 -1.86
C LEU A 80 4.90 -30.02 -2.78
N LYS A 81 6.23 -29.97 -2.74
CA LYS A 81 7.08 -30.87 -3.54
C LYS A 81 7.16 -32.26 -2.91
N GLU A 82 7.23 -33.31 -3.73
CA GLU A 82 7.27 -34.70 -3.27
C GLU A 82 8.42 -35.01 -2.31
N ASN A 83 9.56 -34.36 -2.45
CA ASN A 83 10.76 -34.57 -1.63
C ASN A 83 11.05 -33.39 -0.70
N SER A 84 10.03 -32.67 -0.26
CA SER A 84 10.21 -31.55 0.66
C SER A 84 10.59 -32.03 2.05
N GLU A 85 11.50 -31.30 2.71
CA GLU A 85 11.80 -31.48 4.14
C GLU A 85 10.75 -30.76 5.04
N TRP A 86 9.86 -29.98 4.41
CA TRP A 86 8.79 -29.25 5.10
C TRP A 86 7.51 -30.06 5.15
N HIS A 87 6.96 -30.22 6.35
CA HIS A 87 5.60 -30.71 6.55
C HIS A 87 4.63 -29.54 6.55
N LEU A 88 3.58 -29.64 5.73
CA LEU A 88 2.53 -28.63 5.62
C LEU A 88 1.28 -29.07 6.40
N GLU A 89 0.80 -28.21 7.28
CA GLU A 89 -0.50 -28.31 7.91
C GLU A 89 -1.33 -27.09 7.53
N VAL A 90 -2.54 -27.30 7.02
CA VAL A 90 -3.46 -26.21 6.64
C VAL A 90 -4.74 -26.38 7.44
N VAL A 91 -5.10 -25.34 8.19
CA VAL A 91 -6.33 -25.32 9.00
C VAL A 91 -7.20 -24.18 8.51
N ASN A 92 -8.29 -24.51 7.86
CA ASN A 92 -9.28 -23.54 7.38
C ASN A 92 -10.40 -23.37 8.42
N TYR A 93 -11.24 -22.34 8.27
CA TYR A 93 -12.31 -22.07 9.22
C TYR A 93 -13.28 -23.27 9.36
N TRP A 94 -13.55 -23.98 8.28
CA TRP A 94 -14.45 -25.15 8.30
C TRP A 94 -13.87 -26.39 8.98
N ASP A 95 -12.55 -26.42 9.24
CA ASP A 95 -11.88 -27.46 10.00
C ASP A 95 -11.98 -27.20 11.52
N VAL A 96 -12.43 -26.01 11.92
CA VAL A 96 -12.54 -25.58 13.31
C VAL A 96 -13.98 -25.81 13.82
N PRO A 97 -14.20 -26.58 14.89
CA PRO A 97 -15.52 -26.82 15.43
C PRO A 97 -16.26 -25.52 15.78
N GLY A 98 -17.52 -25.42 15.36
CA GLY A 98 -18.37 -24.25 15.60
C GLY A 98 -18.24 -23.11 14.59
N ARG A 99 -17.38 -23.26 13.58
CA ARG A 99 -17.27 -22.31 12.46
C ARG A 99 -18.05 -22.82 11.24
N ASP A 100 -19.38 -22.73 11.32
CA ASP A 100 -20.31 -23.10 10.25
C ASP A 100 -20.58 -21.93 9.28
N GLU A 101 -21.50 -22.13 8.33
CA GLU A 101 -21.86 -21.08 7.37
C GLU A 101 -22.50 -19.85 8.05
N VAL A 102 -23.20 -20.02 9.17
CA VAL A 102 -23.79 -18.90 9.93
C VAL A 102 -22.67 -18.07 10.56
N TRP A 103 -21.66 -18.74 11.12
CA TRP A 103 -20.47 -18.08 11.64
C TRP A 103 -19.74 -17.31 10.51
N LYS A 104 -19.55 -17.95 9.37
CA LYS A 104 -18.91 -17.34 8.18
C LYS A 104 -19.63 -16.07 7.73
N GLU A 105 -20.96 -16.13 7.53
CA GLU A 105 -21.74 -14.96 7.10
C GLU A 105 -21.61 -13.79 8.08
N LYS A 106 -21.68 -14.06 9.39
CA LYS A 106 -21.50 -13.03 10.41
C LYS A 106 -20.10 -12.43 10.40
N THR A 107 -19.08 -13.27 10.28
CA THR A 107 -17.69 -12.84 10.28
C THR A 107 -17.39 -12.04 9.00
N LEU A 108 -17.86 -12.48 7.85
CA LEU A 108 -17.73 -11.78 6.59
C LEU A 108 -18.42 -10.40 6.63
N ALA A 109 -19.60 -10.32 7.23
CA ALA A 109 -20.30 -9.04 7.43
C ALA A 109 -19.53 -8.08 8.33
N LEU A 110 -18.85 -8.59 9.38
CA LEU A 110 -18.02 -7.79 10.25
C LEU A 110 -16.71 -7.32 9.59
N MET A 111 -16.10 -8.16 8.78
CA MET A 111 -14.87 -7.82 8.05
C MET A 111 -15.12 -6.87 6.88
N GLY A 112 -16.28 -6.98 6.24
CA GLY A 112 -16.67 -6.15 5.10
C GLY A 112 -15.88 -6.45 3.80
N SER A 113 -14.99 -7.43 3.81
CA SER A 113 -14.17 -7.86 2.68
C SER A 113 -14.12 -9.38 2.60
N LYS A 114 -14.56 -9.90 1.47
CA LYS A 114 -14.47 -11.34 1.19
C LYS A 114 -13.03 -11.78 0.99
N GLU A 115 -12.21 -10.95 0.38
CA GLU A 115 -10.79 -11.24 0.13
C GLU A 115 -10.03 -11.37 1.46
N ASP A 116 -10.24 -10.45 2.40
CA ASP A 116 -9.63 -10.51 3.73
C ASP A 116 -10.13 -11.75 4.50
N PHE A 117 -11.42 -12.08 4.37
CA PHE A 117 -11.97 -13.29 4.97
C PHE A 117 -11.32 -14.55 4.37
N ASP A 118 -11.22 -14.62 3.06
CA ASP A 118 -10.63 -15.77 2.36
C ASP A 118 -9.14 -15.92 2.74
N GLN A 119 -8.40 -14.81 2.90
CA GLN A 119 -7.02 -14.80 3.36
C GLN A 119 -6.89 -15.31 4.81
N GLU A 120 -7.63 -14.72 5.74
CA GLU A 120 -7.48 -14.96 7.18
C GLU A 120 -8.09 -16.30 7.65
N TYR A 121 -9.13 -16.78 6.97
CA TYR A 121 -9.92 -17.91 7.43
C TYR A 121 -9.98 -19.10 6.45
N ALA A 122 -9.72 -18.88 5.17
CA ALA A 122 -9.69 -19.94 4.17
C ALA A 122 -8.30 -20.17 3.57
N ASN A 123 -7.27 -19.53 4.13
CA ASN A 123 -5.87 -19.67 3.72
C ASN A 123 -5.63 -19.45 2.20
N VAL A 124 -6.39 -18.52 1.60
CA VAL A 124 -6.22 -18.20 0.18
C VAL A 124 -5.05 -17.25 0.01
N PHE A 125 -4.05 -17.68 -0.76
CA PHE A 125 -3.00 -16.78 -1.20
C PHE A 125 -3.53 -15.90 -2.32
N HIS A 126 -3.68 -14.62 -2.04
CA HIS A 126 -3.95 -13.64 -3.08
C HIS A 126 -2.62 -13.28 -3.76
N GLU A 127 -2.54 -13.45 -5.07
CA GLU A 127 -1.37 -13.00 -5.79
C GLU A 127 -1.22 -11.48 -5.59
N PRO A 128 0.01 -10.97 -5.34
CA PRO A 128 0.28 -9.55 -5.45
C PRO A 128 0.19 -9.19 -6.93
N GLY A 129 -0.99 -8.93 -7.39
CA GLY A 129 -1.26 -8.75 -8.81
C GLY A 129 -2.75 -8.71 -9.15
N LYS A 130 -3.65 -9.09 -8.25
CA LYS A 130 -4.99 -8.52 -8.28
C LYS A 130 -4.85 -7.10 -7.75
N GLY A 131 -4.52 -6.22 -8.68
CA GLY A 131 -4.27 -4.82 -8.42
C GLY A 131 -5.42 -4.19 -7.65
N VAL A 132 -5.19 -3.01 -7.14
CA VAL A 132 -6.23 -2.17 -6.54
C VAL A 132 -7.44 -2.06 -7.48
N ILE A 133 -7.21 -2.27 -8.78
CA ILE A 133 -8.20 -2.28 -9.87
C ILE A 133 -8.37 -3.73 -10.35
N ASP A 134 -9.60 -4.20 -10.47
CA ASP A 134 -9.93 -5.50 -11.04
C ASP A 134 -9.34 -5.64 -12.45
N GLU A 135 -8.75 -6.79 -12.77
CA GLU A 135 -8.03 -7.00 -14.02
C GLU A 135 -8.88 -6.75 -15.27
N GLU A 136 -10.12 -7.23 -15.26
CA GLU A 136 -11.05 -6.99 -16.36
C GLU A 136 -11.33 -5.49 -16.54
N TYR A 137 -11.54 -4.76 -15.44
CA TYR A 137 -11.79 -3.33 -15.50
C TYR A 137 -10.51 -2.55 -15.86
N LEU A 138 -9.36 -3.00 -15.40
CA LEU A 138 -8.06 -2.45 -15.80
C LEU A 138 -7.83 -2.57 -17.32
N LEU A 139 -8.14 -3.72 -17.89
CA LEU A 139 -8.08 -3.92 -19.35
C LEU A 139 -9.05 -3.00 -20.10
N GLN A 140 -10.28 -2.82 -19.58
CA GLN A 140 -11.24 -1.89 -20.16
C GLN A 140 -10.76 -0.43 -20.06
N LEU A 141 -10.19 -0.01 -18.93
CA LEU A 141 -9.60 1.33 -18.79
C LEU A 141 -8.49 1.55 -19.79
N LYS A 142 -7.56 0.61 -19.91
CA LYS A 142 -6.43 0.68 -20.86
C LYS A 142 -6.90 0.76 -22.33
N ALA A 143 -7.91 -0.03 -22.68
CA ALA A 143 -8.46 -0.05 -24.04
C ALA A 143 -9.19 1.26 -24.40
N ASN A 144 -9.68 1.99 -23.42
CA ASN A 144 -10.42 3.23 -23.59
C ASN A 144 -9.62 4.49 -23.19
N CYS A 145 -8.33 4.37 -22.90
CA CYS A 145 -7.49 5.53 -22.61
C CYS A 145 -7.42 6.45 -23.84
N PRO A 146 -7.84 7.71 -23.71
CA PRO A 146 -7.72 8.67 -24.79
C PRO A 146 -6.27 9.16 -24.91
N GLU A 147 -5.89 9.60 -26.12
CA GLU A 147 -4.68 10.39 -26.26
C GLU A 147 -4.85 11.75 -25.57
N PRO A 148 -3.80 12.30 -24.94
CA PRO A 148 -3.87 13.63 -24.37
C PRO A 148 -4.12 14.69 -25.45
N VAL A 149 -5.03 15.63 -25.19
CA VAL A 149 -5.32 16.75 -26.10
C VAL A 149 -4.19 17.77 -26.10
N LEU A 150 -3.37 17.79 -25.04
CA LEU A 150 -2.21 18.67 -24.93
C LEU A 150 -1.13 17.98 -24.10
N VAL A 151 0.11 18.05 -24.58
CA VAL A 151 1.29 17.56 -23.87
C VAL A 151 2.28 18.71 -23.75
N LEU A 152 2.64 19.04 -22.55
CA LEU A 152 3.54 20.14 -22.18
C LEU A 152 4.78 19.61 -21.48
N GLU A 153 5.85 20.41 -21.45
CA GLU A 153 7.04 20.18 -20.64
C GLU A 153 7.72 18.82 -20.92
N ASP A 154 8.03 18.58 -22.17
CA ASP A 154 8.71 17.36 -22.63
C ASP A 154 7.99 16.06 -22.19
N GLY A 155 6.65 16.13 -22.08
CA GLY A 155 5.84 14.98 -21.72
C GLY A 155 5.49 14.88 -20.22
N SER A 156 6.02 15.76 -19.39
CA SER A 156 5.75 15.73 -17.93
C SER A 156 4.34 16.15 -17.58
N TYR A 157 3.68 16.97 -18.39
CA TYR A 157 2.33 17.44 -18.14
C TYR A 157 1.40 17.06 -19.29
N LYS A 158 0.52 16.11 -19.06
CA LYS A 158 -0.47 15.60 -20.02
C LYS A 158 -1.85 16.09 -19.61
N ILE A 159 -2.58 16.68 -20.56
CA ILE A 159 -3.97 17.15 -20.39
C ILE A 159 -4.86 16.34 -21.32
N PHE A 160 -5.84 15.62 -20.76
CA PHE A 160 -6.79 14.80 -21.50
C PHE A 160 -8.10 15.55 -21.79
N LYS A 161 -8.42 16.55 -20.95
CA LYS A 161 -9.60 17.40 -21.13
C LYS A 161 -9.24 18.81 -20.69
N LEU A 162 -9.55 19.80 -21.52
CA LEU A 162 -9.27 21.19 -21.19
C LEU A 162 -10.08 21.67 -19.98
N PRO A 163 -9.53 22.60 -19.16
CA PRO A 163 -10.25 23.17 -18.03
C PRO A 163 -11.58 23.80 -18.44
N ASN A 164 -12.63 23.51 -17.68
CA ASN A 164 -13.96 24.11 -17.81
C ASN A 164 -14.27 24.88 -16.52
N PRO A 165 -14.55 26.18 -16.58
CA PRO A 165 -14.85 27.00 -15.39
C PRO A 165 -16.09 26.52 -14.60
N GLU A 166 -16.98 25.75 -15.20
CA GLU A 166 -18.16 25.22 -14.54
C GLU A 166 -17.93 23.86 -13.87
N SER A 167 -16.75 23.24 -14.09
CA SER A 167 -16.39 21.96 -13.48
C SER A 167 -15.76 22.14 -12.11
N PHE A 168 -15.93 21.14 -11.25
CA PHE A 168 -15.30 21.09 -9.96
C PHE A 168 -14.13 20.09 -9.99
N TYR A 169 -12.94 20.61 -9.73
CA TYR A 169 -11.71 19.82 -9.77
C TYR A 169 -11.15 19.59 -8.37
N VAL A 170 -10.38 18.52 -8.21
CA VAL A 170 -9.52 18.26 -7.06
C VAL A 170 -8.16 17.79 -7.54
N ILE A 171 -7.11 18.06 -6.77
CA ILE A 171 -5.74 17.65 -7.07
C ILE A 171 -5.18 16.82 -5.92
N GLY A 172 -4.66 15.64 -6.25
CA GLY A 172 -3.87 14.81 -5.35
C GLY A 172 -2.40 14.80 -5.75
N VAL A 173 -1.49 14.95 -4.79
CA VAL A 173 -0.04 15.00 -5.04
C VAL A 173 0.68 13.97 -4.19
N ASP A 174 1.40 13.10 -4.85
CA ASP A 174 2.41 12.21 -4.28
C ASP A 174 3.81 12.73 -4.60
N VAL A 175 4.72 12.71 -3.63
CA VAL A 175 5.99 13.44 -3.71
C VAL A 175 7.18 12.50 -3.70
N GLY A 176 7.83 12.36 -4.84
CA GLY A 176 9.09 11.66 -4.98
C GLY A 176 10.30 12.48 -4.50
N GLU A 177 11.47 11.84 -4.47
CA GLU A 177 12.72 12.47 -4.01
C GLU A 177 13.35 13.43 -5.02
N GLY A 178 12.92 13.41 -6.28
CA GLY A 178 13.47 14.27 -7.35
C GLY A 178 14.89 13.90 -7.79
N ILE A 179 15.35 12.69 -7.49
CA ILE A 179 16.72 12.19 -7.78
C ILE A 179 16.75 11.14 -8.91
N GLY A 180 15.72 11.10 -9.74
CA GLY A 180 15.62 10.20 -10.89
C GLY A 180 15.10 8.79 -10.59
N ARG A 181 14.75 8.46 -9.33
CA ARG A 181 14.28 7.13 -8.93
C ARG A 181 12.76 7.02 -8.91
N THR A 182 12.10 7.93 -8.22
CA THR A 182 10.64 7.95 -8.06
C THR A 182 10.06 9.23 -8.66
N ASN A 183 8.88 9.13 -9.27
CA ASN A 183 8.19 10.31 -9.77
C ASN A 183 7.48 11.05 -8.63
N SER A 184 7.51 12.38 -8.68
CA SER A 184 6.48 13.20 -8.07
C SER A 184 5.32 13.27 -9.06
N VAL A 185 4.10 13.04 -8.60
CA VAL A 185 2.91 12.96 -9.44
C VAL A 185 1.82 13.86 -8.88
N ALA A 186 1.23 14.70 -9.74
CA ALA A 186 0.00 15.42 -9.43
C ALA A 186 -1.12 14.93 -10.36
N GLN A 187 -2.20 14.43 -9.76
CA GLN A 187 -3.39 13.95 -10.46
C GLN A 187 -4.49 15.00 -10.38
N ILE A 188 -5.02 15.42 -11.52
CA ILE A 188 -6.13 16.35 -11.60
C ILE A 188 -7.39 15.58 -11.98
N LEU A 189 -8.39 15.61 -11.11
CA LEU A 189 -9.66 14.90 -11.26
C LEU A 189 -10.81 15.90 -11.40
N ASP A 190 -11.66 15.69 -12.40
CA ASP A 190 -12.98 16.32 -12.48
C ASP A 190 -13.93 15.48 -11.61
N VAL A 191 -14.45 16.09 -10.54
CA VAL A 191 -15.37 15.49 -9.59
C VAL A 191 -16.75 16.14 -9.62
N SER A 192 -17.08 16.84 -10.70
CA SER A 192 -18.40 17.47 -10.89
C SER A 192 -19.52 16.45 -10.83
N ASN A 193 -19.27 15.23 -11.28
CA ASN A 193 -20.18 14.09 -11.13
C ASN A 193 -19.47 12.95 -10.40
N LEU A 194 -19.88 12.68 -9.17
CA LEU A 194 -19.27 11.62 -8.35
C LEU A 194 -19.57 10.20 -8.88
N GLN A 195 -20.50 10.03 -9.82
CA GLN A 195 -20.70 8.76 -10.51
C GLN A 195 -19.86 8.62 -11.80
N ASP A 196 -19.13 9.66 -12.18
CA ASP A 196 -18.25 9.69 -13.35
C ASP A 196 -17.07 10.62 -13.10
N ILE A 197 -16.20 10.24 -12.16
CA ILE A 197 -14.97 10.94 -11.83
C ILE A 197 -13.95 10.69 -12.94
N GLN A 198 -13.39 11.74 -13.50
CA GLN A 198 -12.48 11.66 -14.65
C GLN A 198 -11.12 12.24 -14.31
N GLN A 199 -10.05 11.50 -14.57
CA GLN A 199 -8.70 12.05 -14.63
C GLN A 199 -8.63 12.97 -15.87
N VAL A 200 -8.49 14.27 -15.65
CA VAL A 200 -8.48 15.26 -16.74
C VAL A 200 -7.09 15.72 -17.08
N ALA A 201 -6.14 15.62 -16.16
CA ALA A 201 -4.73 15.87 -16.42
C ALA A 201 -3.84 15.15 -15.42
N VAL A 202 -2.57 15.00 -15.77
CA VAL A 202 -1.52 14.48 -14.91
C VAL A 202 -0.21 15.22 -15.15
N PHE A 203 0.43 15.63 -14.05
CA PHE A 203 1.83 16.06 -14.07
C PHE A 203 2.67 14.98 -13.40
N ALA A 204 3.80 14.59 -14.01
CA ALA A 204 4.69 13.59 -13.43
C ALA A 204 6.15 13.88 -13.80
N SER A 205 7.03 13.94 -12.77
CA SER A 205 8.46 14.16 -12.97
C SER A 205 9.28 13.44 -11.89
N ASN A 206 10.39 12.82 -12.29
CA ASN A 206 11.34 12.21 -11.37
C ASN A 206 12.60 13.06 -11.13
N SER A 207 12.71 14.21 -11.82
CA SER A 207 13.89 15.07 -11.79
C SER A 207 13.65 16.43 -11.14
N ILE A 208 12.39 16.82 -10.94
CA ILE A 208 12.05 18.08 -10.28
C ILE A 208 12.24 17.95 -8.76
N ASN A 209 13.00 18.89 -8.17
CA ASN A 209 13.10 18.89 -6.70
C ASN A 209 11.80 19.42 -6.06
N PRO A 210 11.53 19.08 -4.78
CA PRO A 210 10.27 19.41 -4.13
C PRO A 210 9.95 20.91 -4.05
N PHE A 211 10.97 21.76 -3.89
CA PHE A 211 10.77 23.22 -3.86
C PHE A 211 10.28 23.77 -5.21
N HIS A 212 10.95 23.38 -6.30
CA HIS A 212 10.54 23.76 -7.65
C HIS A 212 9.18 23.14 -8.02
N LEU A 213 8.89 21.94 -7.52
CA LEU A 213 7.58 21.31 -7.71
C LEU A 213 6.47 22.15 -7.07
N GLY A 214 6.67 22.66 -5.83
CA GLY A 214 5.71 23.53 -5.17
C GLY A 214 5.37 24.78 -6.01
N THR A 215 6.39 25.45 -6.55
CA THR A 215 6.20 26.60 -7.46
C THR A 215 5.51 26.20 -8.77
N LYS A 216 5.86 25.03 -9.31
CA LYS A 216 5.25 24.50 -10.52
C LYS A 216 3.77 24.17 -10.33
N LEU A 217 3.43 23.58 -9.20
CA LEU A 217 2.04 23.25 -8.86
C LEU A 217 1.17 24.51 -8.79
N MET A 218 1.72 25.69 -8.44
CA MET A 218 0.94 26.93 -8.49
C MET A 218 0.43 27.24 -9.88
N ASN A 219 1.26 27.06 -10.94
CA ASN A 219 0.81 27.26 -12.31
C ASN A 219 -0.29 26.25 -12.67
N VAL A 220 -0.12 24.98 -12.31
CA VAL A 220 -1.15 23.95 -12.52
C VAL A 220 -2.44 24.32 -11.77
N LEU A 221 -2.35 24.78 -10.53
CA LEU A 221 -3.51 25.19 -9.74
C LEU A 221 -4.24 26.38 -10.37
N ASP A 222 -3.51 27.35 -10.87
CA ASP A 222 -4.09 28.52 -11.54
C ASP A 222 -4.78 28.13 -12.87
N ASP A 223 -4.20 27.21 -13.66
CA ASP A 223 -4.80 26.68 -14.89
C ASP A 223 -6.15 25.99 -14.64
N TRP A 224 -6.34 25.38 -13.47
CA TRP A 224 -7.55 24.64 -13.11
C TRP A 224 -8.51 25.42 -12.18
N GLY A 225 -8.37 26.70 -12.07
CA GLY A 225 -9.27 27.54 -11.27
C GLY A 225 -9.07 27.43 -9.76
N ARG A 226 -7.84 27.12 -9.33
CA ARG A 226 -7.42 27.03 -7.91
C ARG A 226 -8.22 26.01 -7.09
N PRO A 227 -8.28 24.73 -7.52
CA PRO A 227 -9.07 23.70 -6.86
C PRO A 227 -8.45 23.28 -5.52
N PRO A 228 -9.20 22.59 -4.65
CA PRO A 228 -8.64 21.92 -3.47
C PRO A 228 -7.48 20.98 -3.84
N ILE A 229 -6.39 21.06 -3.08
CA ILE A 229 -5.20 20.21 -3.26
C ILE A 229 -4.88 19.43 -1.99
N LEU A 230 -4.70 18.11 -2.13
CA LEU A 230 -4.22 17.22 -1.07
C LEU A 230 -2.81 16.76 -1.41
N VAL A 231 -1.85 17.05 -0.54
CA VAL A 231 -0.44 16.67 -0.71
C VAL A 231 -0.08 15.63 0.34
N GLU A 232 0.59 14.55 -0.08
CA GLU A 232 1.23 13.65 0.87
C GLU A 232 2.37 14.38 1.58
N ASN A 233 2.27 14.52 2.90
CA ASN A 233 3.21 15.35 3.69
C ASN A 233 4.38 14.55 4.29
N ASN A 234 4.56 13.29 3.90
CA ASN A 234 5.72 12.50 4.28
C ASN A 234 6.99 13.08 3.63
N ASN A 235 8.13 12.95 4.31
CA ASN A 235 9.43 13.35 3.79
C ASN A 235 9.44 14.75 3.13
N ASN A 236 9.51 14.79 1.81
CA ASN A 236 9.63 16.03 1.02
C ASN A 236 8.30 16.78 0.81
N GLY A 237 7.17 16.18 1.13
CA GLY A 237 5.85 16.80 0.94
C GLY A 237 5.65 18.06 1.78
N GLN A 238 6.28 18.12 2.95
CA GLN A 238 6.23 19.32 3.79
C GLN A 238 6.83 20.55 3.07
N GLN A 239 7.90 20.38 2.29
CA GLN A 239 8.50 21.48 1.52
C GLN A 239 7.52 22.06 0.49
N ILE A 240 6.73 21.21 -0.15
CA ILE A 240 5.70 21.64 -1.10
C ILE A 240 4.60 22.42 -0.39
N LEU A 241 4.15 21.91 0.76
CA LEU A 241 3.15 22.57 1.58
C LEU A 241 3.62 23.95 2.07
N ASP A 242 4.89 24.07 2.46
CA ASP A 242 5.48 25.35 2.87
C ASP A 242 5.52 26.34 1.69
N VAL A 243 5.86 25.88 0.47
CA VAL A 243 5.82 26.74 -0.73
C VAL A 243 4.39 27.17 -1.04
N LEU A 244 3.44 26.27 -1.05
CA LEU A 244 2.03 26.59 -1.33
C LEU A 244 1.45 27.55 -0.29
N CYS A 245 1.59 27.24 1.00
CA CYS A 245 0.94 27.97 2.08
C CYS A 245 1.68 29.25 2.45
N GLN A 246 3.02 29.22 2.57
CA GLN A 246 3.80 30.33 3.10
C GLN A 246 4.32 31.27 2.00
N THR A 247 4.71 30.73 0.84
CA THR A 247 5.25 31.54 -0.25
C THR A 247 4.13 32.11 -1.13
N HIS A 248 3.12 31.30 -1.45
CA HIS A 248 2.05 31.66 -2.37
C HIS A 248 0.70 31.94 -1.71
N ASN A 249 0.58 31.77 -0.38
CA ASN A 249 -0.67 31.97 0.39
C ASN A 249 -1.86 31.21 -0.24
N TYR A 250 -1.63 29.95 -0.64
CA TYR A 250 -2.69 29.15 -1.22
C TYR A 250 -3.65 28.66 -0.14
N GLU A 251 -4.94 29.03 -0.26
CA GLU A 251 -5.93 28.81 0.82
C GLU A 251 -6.61 27.44 0.72
N ASN A 252 -6.66 26.82 -0.48
CA ASN A 252 -7.41 25.58 -0.72
C ASN A 252 -6.56 24.30 -0.49
N VAL A 253 -5.60 24.36 0.43
CA VAL A 253 -4.87 23.15 0.84
C VAL A 253 -5.72 22.33 1.81
N VAL A 254 -5.97 21.07 1.45
CA VAL A 254 -6.77 20.14 2.25
C VAL A 254 -5.94 19.53 3.37
N SER A 255 -6.56 19.42 4.55
CA SER A 255 -6.00 18.69 5.70
C SER A 255 -6.81 17.44 5.94
N TYR A 256 -6.13 16.31 6.09
CA TYR A 256 -6.77 15.06 6.48
C TYR A 256 -6.27 14.62 7.85
N HIS A 257 -7.19 14.54 8.80
CA HIS A 257 -6.92 14.06 10.15
C HIS A 257 -7.66 12.74 10.37
N PHE A 258 -6.93 11.70 10.75
CA PHE A 258 -7.52 10.44 11.15
C PHE A 258 -8.07 10.59 12.59
N GLU A 259 -9.39 10.50 12.77
CA GLU A 259 -10.01 10.44 14.09
C GLU A 259 -9.54 9.19 14.83
N GLY A 260 -8.73 9.35 15.85
CA GLY A 260 -8.26 8.24 16.70
C GLY A 260 -6.79 8.31 17.13
N PHE A 261 -5.97 9.17 16.57
CA PHE A 261 -4.59 9.36 17.03
C PHE A 261 -4.40 10.63 17.85
N SER A 262 -4.20 10.36 19.11
CA SER A 262 -3.59 11.04 20.24
C SER A 262 -3.34 12.55 20.18
N LYS A 263 -3.72 13.15 21.28
CA LYS A 263 -3.53 14.53 21.80
C LYS A 263 -2.08 15.09 21.77
N HIS A 264 -1.14 14.51 21.06
CA HIS A 264 0.28 14.92 21.08
C HIS A 264 0.83 15.45 19.75
N TYR A 265 0.02 15.62 18.70
CA TYR A 265 0.48 16.31 17.50
C TYR A 265 0.35 17.83 17.72
N ASN A 266 1.50 18.46 17.96
CA ASN A 266 1.65 19.91 17.96
C ASN A 266 1.13 20.50 16.63
N ASN A 267 0.52 21.67 16.74
CA ASN A 267 -0.18 22.44 15.70
C ASN A 267 0.59 22.76 14.40
N ALA A 268 1.76 22.21 14.16
CA ALA A 268 2.63 22.54 13.03
C ALA A 268 2.35 21.75 11.74
N ASN A 269 1.67 20.59 11.82
CA ASN A 269 1.40 19.72 10.66
C ASN A 269 -0.10 19.63 10.35
N ARG A 270 -0.70 20.77 10.00
CA ARG A 270 -2.16 20.83 9.75
C ARG A 270 -2.55 20.55 8.32
N PHE A 271 -1.65 20.64 7.37
CA PHE A 271 -1.96 20.51 5.94
C PHE A 271 -1.49 19.19 5.37
N GLY A 272 -2.20 18.72 4.34
CA GLY A 272 -1.89 17.48 3.65
C GLY A 272 -2.36 16.22 4.36
N ILE A 273 -1.86 15.08 3.92
CA ILE A 273 -2.13 13.76 4.48
C ILE A 273 -0.83 13.07 4.85
N HIS A 274 -0.76 12.56 6.08
CA HIS A 274 0.36 11.71 6.47
C HIS A 274 0.07 10.26 6.09
N ASN A 275 0.89 9.73 5.17
CA ASN A 275 0.74 8.37 4.69
C ASN A 275 1.39 7.39 5.68
N HIS A 276 0.55 6.73 6.46
CA HIS A 276 0.91 5.62 7.33
C HIS A 276 -0.04 4.45 7.08
N THR A 277 0.24 3.29 7.65
CA THR A 277 -0.49 2.04 7.39
C THR A 277 -2.02 2.21 7.39
N ASN A 278 -2.58 2.91 8.38
CA ASN A 278 -4.03 3.07 8.50
C ASN A 278 -4.62 4.04 7.46
N THR A 279 -3.97 5.17 7.16
CA THR A 279 -4.43 6.10 6.13
C THR A 279 -4.33 5.48 4.75
N ARG A 280 -3.24 4.73 4.49
CA ARG A 280 -3.03 3.96 3.27
C ARG A 280 -4.12 2.91 3.09
N TYR A 281 -4.39 2.09 4.10
CA TYR A 281 -5.43 1.06 4.05
C TYR A 281 -6.81 1.65 3.72
N LYS A 282 -7.21 2.73 4.41
CA LYS A 282 -8.47 3.42 4.11
C LYS A 282 -8.50 4.00 2.69
N GLY A 283 -7.41 4.62 2.26
CA GLY A 283 -7.29 5.17 0.91
C GLY A 283 -7.48 4.09 -0.16
N ILE A 284 -6.78 2.96 -0.02
CA ILE A 284 -6.87 1.82 -0.94
C ILE A 284 -8.28 1.22 -0.93
N THR A 285 -8.87 1.01 0.26
CA THR A 285 -10.22 0.42 0.39
C THR A 285 -11.27 1.32 -0.26
N ASN A 286 -11.21 2.64 -0.02
CA ASN A 286 -12.12 3.58 -0.64
C ASN A 286 -11.92 3.64 -2.15
N PHE A 287 -10.67 3.67 -2.62
CA PHE A 287 -10.36 3.70 -4.05
C PHE A 287 -10.85 2.43 -4.75
N ARG A 288 -10.63 1.25 -4.16
CA ARG A 288 -11.19 -0.02 -4.67
C ARG A 288 -12.71 0.02 -4.81
N TYR A 289 -13.40 0.54 -3.80
CA TYR A 289 -14.86 0.68 -3.85
C TYR A 289 -15.32 1.57 -5.00
N TRP A 290 -14.69 2.75 -5.17
CA TRP A 290 -15.01 3.68 -6.23
C TRP A 290 -14.70 3.14 -7.63
N VAL A 291 -13.59 2.43 -7.77
CA VAL A 291 -13.12 1.91 -9.06
C VAL A 291 -13.84 0.61 -9.43
N ASN A 292 -13.82 -0.39 -8.55
CA ASN A 292 -14.29 -1.73 -8.90
C ASN A 292 -15.80 -1.89 -8.71
N SER A 293 -16.34 -1.40 -7.57
CA SER A 293 -17.77 -1.59 -7.26
C SER A 293 -18.65 -0.57 -7.96
N LEU A 294 -18.29 0.72 -7.92
CA LEU A 294 -19.06 1.78 -8.55
C LEU A 294 -18.70 2.01 -10.01
N LYS A 295 -17.50 1.59 -10.43
CA LYS A 295 -16.90 1.91 -11.76
C LYS A 295 -16.97 3.40 -12.09
N ALA A 296 -16.86 4.22 -11.04
CA ALA A 296 -17.07 5.66 -11.10
C ALA A 296 -15.80 6.44 -11.45
N VAL A 297 -14.63 5.81 -11.50
CA VAL A 297 -13.35 6.47 -11.75
C VAL A 297 -12.81 6.06 -13.12
N LYS A 298 -12.58 7.03 -13.99
CA LYS A 298 -11.92 6.85 -15.28
C LYS A 298 -10.51 7.43 -15.24
N LEU A 299 -9.54 6.57 -15.45
CA LEU A 299 -8.13 6.92 -15.53
C LEU A 299 -7.71 6.99 -17.00
N ASN A 300 -7.05 8.05 -17.39
CA ASN A 300 -6.73 8.38 -18.78
C ASN A 300 -5.23 8.33 -19.10
N ASP A 301 -4.35 8.18 -18.11
CA ASP A 301 -2.92 7.97 -18.35
C ASP A 301 -2.56 6.50 -18.14
N ILE A 302 -2.36 5.77 -19.25
CA ILE A 302 -2.07 4.35 -19.25
C ILE A 302 -0.76 4.02 -18.51
N ASP A 303 0.26 4.86 -18.63
CA ASP A 303 1.55 4.66 -17.98
C ASP A 303 1.45 4.81 -16.46
N LYS A 304 0.53 5.69 -16.01
CA LYS A 304 0.27 5.92 -14.58
C LYS A 304 -0.68 4.92 -13.97
N ILE A 305 -1.58 4.35 -14.75
CA ILE A 305 -2.44 3.24 -14.29
C ILE A 305 -1.56 2.08 -13.82
N ASP A 306 -0.53 1.71 -14.59
CA ASP A 306 0.39 0.64 -14.21
C ASP A 306 1.29 1.01 -13.04
N SER A 307 1.77 2.26 -12.95
CA SER A 307 2.56 2.72 -11.81
C SER A 307 1.71 2.83 -10.55
N MET A 308 0.49 3.38 -10.61
CA MET A 308 -0.41 3.43 -9.47
C MET A 308 -0.75 2.02 -8.96
N ALA A 309 -0.99 1.07 -9.86
CA ALA A 309 -1.20 -0.32 -9.48
C ALA A 309 0.04 -0.93 -8.79
N ARG A 310 1.26 -0.57 -9.21
CA ARG A 310 2.51 -1.04 -8.61
C ARG A 310 2.88 -0.29 -7.34
N ASP A 311 2.81 1.05 -7.33
CA ASP A 311 3.23 1.89 -6.20
C ASP A 311 2.32 1.71 -4.99
N ILE A 312 1.03 1.48 -5.22
CA ILE A 312 0.08 1.10 -4.17
C ILE A 312 0.35 -0.33 -3.66
N LEU A 313 0.80 -1.24 -4.54
CA LEU A 313 1.09 -2.63 -4.19
C LEU A 313 2.46 -2.81 -3.50
N LEU A 314 3.48 -2.07 -3.91
CA LEU A 314 4.86 -2.27 -3.43
C LEU A 314 5.20 -1.49 -2.16
N GLY A 315 4.29 -0.67 -1.65
CA GLY A 315 4.49 -0.04 -0.36
C GLY A 315 5.66 0.95 -0.30
N CYS A 316 6.02 1.54 -1.46
CA CYS A 316 7.04 2.59 -1.52
C CYS A 316 6.54 3.89 -0.95
#